data_68f14a47823f1514745aaa92115e675f
#
_entry.id   68f14a47823f1514745aaa92115e675f
#
_cell.length_a   1.000
_cell.length_b   1.000
_cell.length_c   1.000
_cell.angle_alpha   90.00
_cell.angle_beta   90.00
_cell.angle_gamma   90.00
#
_symmetry.space_group_name_H-M   'P 1'
#
loop_
_entity.id
_entity.type
_entity.pdbx_description
1 polymer ?
#
loop_
_entity_poly.entity_id
_entity_poly.type
_entity_poly.pdbx_seq_one_letter_code
_entity_poly.pdbx_strand_id
1 'polypeptide(L)'
;FFLFILFSLNSYLCQENDNLIINPSFESIEGKLRKLNQINIANDWYSPTSLKADLFSSSVPGDIGTPENVYGKEFPKEGENYAGILTYSYNNKKPRTYLQSMLIKPLASGLNYCVNIHVSLSDLSKYAIDNIGVYISQDPVTLDKKGDIIFNDKAILSTVVTNEKSKIYKSRYKWETICGVYQANGKEKYITIGNFFNNKDTEYEKLIKSDDFPGIQLPEAYYYIDNVELVLVEDPDLCDCNKGQKKKRESIVYHFDVQVDEKLPIDLKLKKYSVYFDVESYSVDPMFDNNLNNVIDILKNNLDLKLQLNGHIDNLEKQAINEDPENKILKNLGNYRSKSVKDFLLKNGISSDRITTEDLGSDQ
;
A
#
# COMPACT_ATOMS: atom_id res chain seq x y z
N PHE A 1 -1.26 -47.50 43.30
CA PHE A 1 -0.70 -46.34 42.58
C PHE A 1 -1.32 -46.28 41.19
N PHE A 2 -2.34 -45.45 41.02
CA PHE A 2 -2.91 -45.13 39.71
C PHE A 2 -2.26 -43.85 39.22
N LEU A 3 -1.53 -43.92 38.10
CA LEU A 3 -0.90 -42.80 37.44
C LEU A 3 -1.93 -42.24 36.43
N PHE A 4 -2.51 -41.07 36.72
CA PHE A 4 -3.33 -40.31 35.77
C PHE A 4 -2.39 -39.52 34.86
N ILE A 5 -2.30 -39.92 33.58
CA ILE A 5 -1.65 -39.13 32.54
C ILE A 5 -2.70 -38.17 31.98
N LEU A 6 -2.59 -36.90 32.34
CA LEU A 6 -3.33 -35.80 31.74
C LEU A 6 -2.72 -35.53 30.35
N PHE A 7 -3.38 -35.98 29.31
CA PHE A 7 -3.15 -35.47 27.93
C PHE A 7 -3.73 -34.06 27.83
N SER A 8 -2.87 -33.05 27.84
CA SER A 8 -3.24 -31.73 27.41
C SER A 8 -3.42 -31.75 25.86
N LEU A 9 -4.65 -31.78 25.42
CA LEU A 9 -5.00 -31.47 24.02
C LEU A 9 -4.67 -29.99 23.80
N ASN A 10 -3.47 -29.70 23.27
CA ASN A 10 -3.21 -28.46 22.59
C ASN A 10 -4.02 -28.47 21.31
N SER A 11 -5.24 -27.89 21.34
CA SER A 11 -5.93 -27.48 20.15
C SER A 11 -5.08 -26.38 19.50
N TYR A 12 -4.33 -26.71 18.47
CA TYR A 12 -3.86 -25.74 17.49
C TYR A 12 -5.12 -25.15 16.87
N LEU A 13 -5.53 -24.00 17.33
CA LEU A 13 -6.45 -23.14 16.60
C LEU A 13 -5.68 -22.76 15.32
N CYS A 14 -5.96 -23.49 14.26
CA CYS A 14 -5.73 -22.99 12.92
C CYS A 14 -6.47 -21.66 12.84
N GLN A 15 -5.79 -20.55 12.73
CA GLN A 15 -6.41 -19.27 12.47
C GLN A 15 -7.05 -19.42 11.08
N GLU A 16 -8.37 -19.66 11.06
CA GLU A 16 -9.15 -19.60 9.84
C GLU A 16 -8.91 -18.21 9.28
N ASN A 17 -8.52 -18.14 8.02
CA ASN A 17 -8.40 -16.88 7.31
C ASN A 17 -9.81 -16.30 7.19
N ASP A 18 -10.17 -15.39 8.09
CA ASP A 18 -11.51 -14.80 8.19
C ASP A 18 -11.84 -13.86 7.03
N ASN A 19 -10.88 -13.63 6.12
CA ASN A 19 -11.07 -12.79 4.94
C ASN A 19 -12.00 -13.46 3.94
N LEU A 20 -13.09 -12.80 3.58
CA LEU A 20 -14.07 -13.32 2.62
C LEU A 20 -13.67 -13.11 1.15
N ILE A 21 -12.53 -12.52 0.88
CA ILE A 21 -11.94 -12.37 -0.45
C ILE A 21 -11.03 -13.57 -0.72
N ILE A 22 -11.27 -14.26 -1.84
CA ILE A 22 -10.58 -15.53 -2.16
C ILE A 22 -9.09 -15.32 -2.48
N ASN A 23 -8.77 -14.29 -3.24
CA ASN A 23 -7.41 -14.00 -3.74
C ASN A 23 -7.08 -12.53 -3.45
N PRO A 24 -6.87 -12.15 -2.16
CA PRO A 24 -6.87 -10.77 -1.71
C PRO A 24 -5.72 -9.92 -2.29
N SER A 25 -4.58 -10.54 -2.57
CA SER A 25 -3.37 -9.88 -3.07
C SER A 25 -2.99 -10.33 -4.49
N PHE A 26 -3.95 -10.94 -5.23
CA PHE A 26 -3.79 -11.32 -6.64
C PHE A 26 -2.69 -12.37 -6.90
N GLU A 27 -2.27 -13.12 -5.88
CA GLU A 27 -1.16 -14.08 -5.98
C GLU A 27 -1.53 -15.36 -6.72
N SER A 28 -2.80 -15.78 -6.66
CA SER A 28 -3.28 -16.93 -7.41
C SER A 28 -3.57 -16.54 -8.86
N ILE A 29 -2.74 -17.01 -9.78
CA ILE A 29 -2.81 -16.69 -11.22
C ILE A 29 -3.01 -17.94 -12.03
N GLU A 30 -3.97 -17.92 -12.97
CA GLU A 30 -4.17 -18.97 -13.96
C GLU A 30 -3.87 -18.46 -15.39
N GLY A 31 -2.85 -19.04 -16.02
CA GLY A 31 -2.43 -18.68 -17.38
C GLY A 31 -1.17 -17.81 -17.40
N LYS A 32 -0.95 -17.10 -18.51
CA LYS A 32 0.24 -16.27 -18.73
C LYS A 32 -0.14 -14.81 -18.83
N LEU A 33 0.42 -14.03 -17.93
CA LEU A 33 0.39 -12.57 -18.01
C LEU A 33 1.33 -12.11 -19.14
N ARG A 34 0.82 -11.32 -20.10
CA ARG A 34 1.56 -10.91 -21.31
C ARG A 34 1.43 -9.45 -21.66
N LYS A 35 0.38 -8.76 -21.17
CA LYS A 35 0.05 -7.39 -21.54
C LYS A 35 -0.91 -6.79 -20.51
N LEU A 36 -1.12 -5.51 -20.61
CA LEU A 36 -2.18 -4.80 -19.87
C LEU A 36 -3.58 -5.36 -20.14
N ASN A 37 -4.54 -5.02 -19.30
CA ASN A 37 -5.95 -5.42 -19.37
C ASN A 37 -6.17 -6.94 -19.21
N GLN A 38 -5.42 -7.56 -18.30
CA GLN A 38 -5.50 -9.00 -18.07
C GLN A 38 -5.80 -9.38 -16.61
N ILE A 39 -6.52 -8.57 -15.85
CA ILE A 39 -6.88 -8.88 -14.45
C ILE A 39 -7.60 -10.24 -14.32
N ASN A 40 -8.31 -10.68 -15.33
CA ASN A 40 -9.01 -11.97 -15.35
C ASN A 40 -8.09 -13.21 -15.34
N ILE A 41 -6.76 -13.01 -15.34
CA ILE A 41 -5.78 -14.08 -15.09
C ILE A 41 -5.62 -14.32 -13.58
N ALA A 42 -5.78 -13.29 -12.75
CA ALA A 42 -5.85 -13.45 -11.31
C ALA A 42 -7.16 -14.19 -10.97
N ASN A 43 -7.05 -15.37 -10.35
CA ASN A 43 -8.20 -16.19 -10.01
C ASN A 43 -9.20 -15.41 -9.17
N ASP A 44 -10.47 -15.61 -9.46
CA ASP A 44 -11.62 -14.97 -8.79
C ASP A 44 -11.75 -13.45 -9.00
N TRP A 45 -10.86 -12.82 -9.79
CA TRP A 45 -10.96 -11.42 -10.14
C TRP A 45 -11.32 -11.19 -11.62
N TYR A 46 -12.19 -10.23 -11.86
CA TYR A 46 -12.59 -9.83 -13.22
C TYR A 46 -13.05 -8.36 -13.25
N SER A 47 -13.22 -7.83 -14.44
CA SER A 47 -13.75 -6.48 -14.61
C SER A 47 -15.23 -6.51 -14.98
N PRO A 48 -16.07 -5.69 -14.33
CA PRO A 48 -17.51 -5.62 -14.60
C PRO A 48 -17.85 -4.92 -15.93
N THR A 49 -16.86 -4.37 -16.63
CA THR A 49 -17.02 -3.68 -17.92
C THR A 49 -16.23 -4.40 -19.01
N SER A 50 -16.49 -4.05 -20.29
CA SER A 50 -15.70 -4.58 -21.40
C SER A 50 -14.25 -4.09 -21.42
N LEU A 51 -13.90 -3.03 -20.66
CA LEU A 51 -12.53 -2.59 -20.45
C LEU A 51 -12.01 -3.22 -19.16
N LYS A 52 -10.95 -4.03 -19.29
CA LYS A 52 -10.40 -4.77 -18.15
C LYS A 52 -9.38 -3.93 -17.39
N ALA A 53 -9.33 -4.13 -16.09
CA ALA A 53 -8.25 -3.68 -15.22
C ALA A 53 -6.94 -4.43 -15.52
N ASP A 54 -5.85 -3.90 -15.00
CA ASP A 54 -4.52 -4.46 -15.20
C ASP A 54 -4.12 -5.37 -14.03
N LEU A 55 -3.22 -6.31 -14.33
CA LEU A 55 -2.47 -7.11 -13.36
C LEU A 55 -0.99 -6.87 -13.59
N PHE A 56 -0.24 -6.70 -12.52
CA PHE A 56 1.22 -6.55 -12.51
C PHE A 56 1.85 -7.66 -11.67
N SER A 57 3.02 -8.15 -12.10
CA SER A 57 3.68 -9.29 -11.45
C SER A 57 5.19 -9.22 -11.56
N SER A 58 5.89 -9.60 -10.49
CA SER A 58 7.35 -9.74 -10.50
C SER A 58 7.85 -10.84 -11.42
N SER A 59 6.98 -11.80 -11.76
CA SER A 59 7.31 -12.89 -12.67
C SER A 59 7.46 -12.46 -14.14
N VAL A 60 7.03 -11.23 -14.48
CA VAL A 60 7.04 -10.71 -15.86
C VAL A 60 7.72 -9.34 -15.87
N PRO A 61 8.84 -9.17 -16.59
CA PRO A 61 9.50 -7.86 -16.68
C PRO A 61 8.81 -6.91 -17.65
N GLY A 62 9.14 -5.61 -17.56
CA GLY A 62 8.71 -4.57 -18.48
C GLY A 62 7.37 -3.95 -18.11
N ASP A 63 6.52 -3.65 -19.09
CA ASP A 63 5.31 -2.82 -18.96
C ASP A 63 4.30 -3.30 -17.90
N ILE A 64 4.35 -4.57 -17.54
CA ILE A 64 3.43 -5.22 -16.60
C ILE A 64 4.17 -5.85 -15.41
N GLY A 65 5.42 -5.44 -15.18
CA GLY A 65 6.25 -5.90 -14.08
C GLY A 65 5.93 -5.25 -12.74
N THR A 66 6.50 -5.80 -11.67
CA THR A 66 6.66 -5.16 -10.37
C THR A 66 8.13 -5.23 -9.98
N PRO A 67 8.69 -4.25 -9.31
CA PRO A 67 8.08 -2.97 -8.90
C PRO A 67 7.93 -1.95 -10.03
N GLU A 68 8.61 -2.10 -11.17
CA GLU A 68 8.58 -1.14 -12.29
C GLU A 68 7.66 -1.64 -13.40
N ASN A 69 6.79 -0.74 -13.89
CA ASN A 69 5.86 -0.98 -14.98
C ASN A 69 5.63 0.30 -15.81
N VAL A 70 4.76 0.24 -16.80
CA VAL A 70 4.47 1.36 -17.71
C VAL A 70 3.91 2.62 -17.05
N TYR A 71 3.32 2.51 -15.85
CA TYR A 71 2.70 3.62 -15.13
C TYR A 71 3.56 4.19 -14.00
N GLY A 72 4.55 3.46 -13.53
CA GLY A 72 5.36 3.89 -12.40
C GLY A 72 6.13 2.76 -11.72
N LYS A 73 6.58 3.05 -10.51
CA LYS A 73 7.29 2.12 -9.64
C LYS A 73 6.58 1.99 -8.31
N GLU A 74 6.10 0.79 -8.01
CA GLU A 74 5.52 0.45 -6.71
C GLU A 74 5.86 -0.99 -6.36
N PHE A 75 6.25 -1.23 -5.12
CA PHE A 75 6.41 -2.59 -4.63
C PHE A 75 5.04 -3.15 -4.22
N PRO A 76 4.77 -4.44 -4.44
CA PRO A 76 3.57 -5.06 -3.91
C PRO A 76 3.44 -4.79 -2.40
N LYS A 77 2.21 -4.56 -1.92
CA LYS A 77 1.94 -4.44 -0.49
C LYS A 77 2.08 -5.79 0.17
N GLU A 78 1.65 -6.85 -0.53
CA GLU A 78 1.77 -8.24 -0.13
C GLU A 78 2.13 -9.10 -1.34
N GLY A 79 2.99 -10.10 -1.14
CA GLY A 79 3.38 -11.04 -2.19
C GLY A 79 4.20 -10.43 -3.33
N GLU A 80 3.85 -10.81 -4.57
CA GLU A 80 4.59 -10.46 -5.79
C GLU A 80 3.76 -9.69 -6.83
N ASN A 81 2.45 -9.57 -6.61
CA ASN A 81 1.48 -9.05 -7.57
C ASN A 81 0.68 -7.87 -7.01
N TYR A 82 0.06 -7.11 -7.87
CA TYR A 82 -1.02 -6.18 -7.55
C TYR A 82 -1.86 -5.86 -8.80
N ALA A 83 -3.08 -5.38 -8.59
CA ALA A 83 -3.93 -4.89 -9.67
C ALA A 83 -3.72 -3.40 -9.94
N GLY A 84 -4.19 -2.92 -11.10
CA GLY A 84 -4.18 -1.51 -11.44
C GLY A 84 -5.49 -1.08 -12.09
N ILE A 85 -6.00 0.09 -11.66
CA ILE A 85 -7.25 0.66 -12.15
C ILE A 85 -7.12 2.14 -12.53
N LEU A 86 -7.77 2.52 -13.62
CA LEU A 86 -8.00 3.90 -14.00
C LEU A 86 -9.28 4.40 -13.31
N THR A 87 -9.16 5.36 -12.40
CA THR A 87 -10.28 5.85 -11.58
C THR A 87 -10.81 7.21 -12.00
N TYR A 88 -9.99 8.00 -12.72
CA TYR A 88 -10.35 9.31 -13.21
C TYR A 88 -9.58 9.64 -14.50
N SER A 89 -10.25 10.26 -15.47
CA SER A 89 -9.64 10.80 -16.67
C SER A 89 -10.13 12.22 -16.93
N TYR A 90 -9.21 13.13 -17.17
CA TYR A 90 -9.54 14.53 -17.44
C TYR A 90 -10.44 14.66 -18.66
N ASN A 91 -11.57 15.35 -18.51
CA ASN A 91 -12.61 15.48 -19.54
C ASN A 91 -13.19 14.14 -20.03
N ASN A 92 -13.21 13.10 -19.22
CA ASN A 92 -13.72 11.76 -19.55
C ASN A 92 -13.13 11.19 -20.86
N LYS A 93 -11.84 11.47 -21.13
CA LYS A 93 -11.18 11.03 -22.37
C LYS A 93 -11.00 9.51 -22.43
N LYS A 94 -10.86 8.88 -21.30
CA LYS A 94 -10.76 7.42 -21.19
C LYS A 94 -11.79 6.92 -20.17
N PRO A 95 -12.47 5.80 -20.45
CA PRO A 95 -13.36 5.17 -19.49
C PRO A 95 -12.56 4.57 -18.34
N ARG A 96 -13.17 4.54 -17.16
CA ARG A 96 -12.61 3.95 -15.94
C ARG A 96 -12.56 2.44 -16.04
N THR A 97 -11.68 1.83 -15.23
CA THR A 97 -11.63 0.38 -15.03
C THR A 97 -11.96 0.05 -13.57
N TYR A 98 -12.39 -1.18 -13.34
CA TYR A 98 -12.89 -1.64 -12.06
C TYR A 98 -12.42 -3.07 -11.81
N LEU A 99 -12.35 -3.44 -10.53
CA LEU A 99 -12.11 -4.81 -10.07
C LEU A 99 -13.39 -5.35 -9.48
N GLN A 100 -13.72 -6.62 -9.77
CA GLN A 100 -14.85 -7.30 -9.15
C GLN A 100 -14.48 -8.74 -8.79
N SER A 101 -14.95 -9.19 -7.62
CA SER A 101 -14.79 -10.55 -7.15
C SER A 101 -16.06 -11.05 -6.47
N MET A 102 -16.28 -12.38 -6.50
CA MET A 102 -17.29 -13.02 -5.70
C MET A 102 -16.74 -13.37 -4.33
N LEU A 103 -17.53 -13.19 -3.30
CA LEU A 103 -17.18 -13.54 -1.92
C LEU A 103 -17.20 -15.04 -1.71
N ILE A 104 -16.38 -15.56 -0.80
CA ILE A 104 -16.36 -16.99 -0.39
C ILE A 104 -17.74 -17.47 0.03
N LYS A 105 -18.49 -16.63 0.73
CA LYS A 105 -19.87 -16.88 1.16
C LYS A 105 -20.66 -15.58 1.22
N PRO A 106 -22.00 -15.62 1.11
CA PRO A 106 -22.84 -14.44 1.31
C PRO A 106 -22.62 -13.84 2.70
N LEU A 107 -22.75 -12.52 2.82
CA LEU A 107 -22.70 -11.86 4.12
C LEU A 107 -23.95 -12.21 4.97
N ALA A 108 -23.78 -12.23 6.27
CA ALA A 108 -24.89 -12.49 7.21
C ALA A 108 -25.62 -11.19 7.58
N SER A 109 -26.95 -11.23 7.52
CA SER A 109 -27.80 -10.06 7.77
C SER A 109 -27.58 -9.44 9.15
N GLY A 110 -27.47 -8.13 9.20
CA GLY A 110 -27.31 -7.34 10.42
C GLY A 110 -25.92 -7.35 11.03
N LEU A 111 -24.98 -8.16 10.49
CA LEU A 111 -23.61 -8.20 10.98
C LEU A 111 -22.76 -7.12 10.32
N ASN A 112 -21.71 -6.70 11.03
CA ASN A 112 -20.76 -5.70 10.57
C ASN A 112 -19.52 -6.37 9.98
N TYR A 113 -19.04 -5.83 8.87
CA TYR A 113 -17.84 -6.28 8.19
C TYR A 113 -16.88 -5.11 8.03
N CYS A 114 -15.63 -5.34 8.37
CA CYS A 114 -14.55 -4.41 8.10
C CYS A 114 -14.05 -4.60 6.67
N VAL A 115 -14.06 -3.54 5.89
CA VAL A 115 -13.51 -3.49 4.54
C VAL A 115 -12.19 -2.75 4.59
N ASN A 116 -11.13 -3.34 4.05
CA ASN A 116 -9.84 -2.69 3.85
C ASN A 116 -9.36 -2.94 2.42
N ILE A 117 -8.88 -1.89 1.75
CA ILE A 117 -8.11 -2.01 0.51
C ILE A 117 -6.91 -1.08 0.57
N HIS A 118 -5.81 -1.48 -0.02
CA HIS A 118 -4.62 -0.65 -0.11
C HIS A 118 -4.49 -0.07 -1.50
N VAL A 119 -4.22 1.24 -1.57
CA VAL A 119 -4.09 1.98 -2.83
C VAL A 119 -2.78 2.76 -2.87
N SER A 120 -2.13 2.80 -4.02
CA SER A 120 -0.99 3.67 -4.29
C SER A 120 -1.15 4.36 -5.64
N LEU A 121 -0.83 5.66 -5.69
CA LEU A 121 -0.98 6.44 -6.92
C LEU A 121 0.23 6.20 -7.83
N SER A 122 0.00 5.89 -9.10
CA SER A 122 1.08 5.70 -10.07
C SER A 122 1.87 6.98 -10.35
N ASP A 123 3.17 6.86 -10.65
CA ASP A 123 4.09 7.99 -10.88
C ASP A 123 3.66 8.92 -12.02
N LEU A 124 3.15 8.34 -13.09
CA LEU A 124 2.73 9.11 -14.26
C LEU A 124 1.35 9.73 -14.12
N SER A 125 0.62 9.49 -13.04
CA SER A 125 -0.66 10.13 -12.76
C SER A 125 -0.49 11.63 -12.58
N LYS A 126 -1.29 12.41 -13.30
CA LYS A 126 -1.36 13.88 -13.18
C LYS A 126 -2.36 14.33 -12.14
N TYR A 127 -3.30 13.49 -11.83
CA TYR A 127 -4.36 13.74 -10.86
C TYR A 127 -4.34 12.67 -9.76
N ALA A 128 -4.73 13.09 -8.57
CA ALA A 128 -5.10 12.22 -7.47
C ALA A 128 -6.54 12.55 -7.08
N ILE A 129 -7.31 11.58 -6.62
CA ILE A 129 -8.73 11.75 -6.33
C ILE A 129 -9.09 11.25 -4.92
N ASP A 130 -10.29 11.63 -4.45
CA ASP A 130 -10.88 11.21 -3.19
C ASP A 130 -11.78 9.96 -3.32
N ASN A 131 -12.56 9.88 -4.38
CA ASN A 131 -13.66 8.94 -4.54
C ASN A 131 -13.23 7.57 -5.10
N ILE A 132 -12.34 6.88 -4.40
CA ILE A 132 -12.12 5.45 -4.62
C ILE A 132 -12.88 4.70 -3.54
N GLY A 133 -13.67 3.70 -3.93
CA GLY A 133 -14.52 2.99 -2.97
C GLY A 133 -14.76 1.54 -3.31
N VAL A 134 -15.39 0.88 -2.36
CA VAL A 134 -15.78 -0.52 -2.42
C VAL A 134 -17.30 -0.60 -2.35
N TYR A 135 -17.91 -1.13 -3.39
CA TYR A 135 -19.34 -1.42 -3.47
C TYR A 135 -19.57 -2.90 -3.25
N ILE A 136 -20.43 -3.23 -2.30
CA ILE A 136 -20.78 -4.61 -1.95
C ILE A 136 -22.24 -4.85 -2.37
N SER A 137 -22.49 -5.92 -3.14
CA SER A 137 -23.78 -6.12 -3.80
C SER A 137 -24.25 -7.59 -3.79
N GLN A 138 -25.57 -7.77 -3.93
CA GLN A 138 -26.20 -9.08 -4.08
C GLN A 138 -25.86 -9.70 -5.45
N ASP A 139 -25.98 -8.91 -6.51
CA ASP A 139 -25.75 -9.33 -7.90
C ASP A 139 -24.49 -8.66 -8.44
N PRO A 140 -23.80 -9.30 -9.40
CA PRO A 140 -22.61 -8.70 -10.00
C PRO A 140 -22.99 -7.42 -10.74
N VAL A 141 -22.16 -6.40 -10.59
CA VAL A 141 -22.25 -5.23 -11.45
C VAL A 141 -21.79 -5.64 -12.84
N THR A 142 -22.56 -5.28 -13.87
CA THR A 142 -22.23 -5.62 -15.26
C THR A 142 -22.53 -4.48 -16.20
N LEU A 143 -21.58 -4.16 -17.07
CA LEU A 143 -21.71 -3.19 -18.13
C LEU A 143 -21.05 -3.73 -19.40
N ASP A 144 -21.86 -4.21 -20.35
CA ASP A 144 -21.40 -4.87 -21.59
C ASP A 144 -20.80 -3.92 -22.63
N LYS A 145 -20.24 -2.80 -22.17
CA LYS A 145 -19.54 -1.83 -23.00
C LYS A 145 -18.36 -1.21 -22.24
N LYS A 146 -17.50 -0.53 -22.98
CA LYS A 146 -16.50 0.35 -22.41
C LYS A 146 -17.20 1.60 -21.89
N GLY A 147 -17.14 1.84 -20.61
CA GLY A 147 -17.81 3.02 -20.02
C GLY A 147 -17.66 3.04 -18.50
N ASP A 148 -18.06 4.15 -17.92
CA ASP A 148 -18.02 4.36 -16.49
C ASP A 148 -19.26 3.78 -15.82
N ILE A 149 -19.06 3.09 -14.71
CA ILE A 149 -20.12 2.68 -13.78
C ILE A 149 -20.36 3.87 -12.85
N ILE A 150 -21.50 4.55 -13.04
CA ILE A 150 -21.85 5.72 -12.24
C ILE A 150 -23.18 5.45 -11.56
N PHE A 151 -23.19 5.52 -10.23
CA PHE A 151 -24.41 5.43 -9.46
C PHE A 151 -25.04 6.83 -9.32
N ASN A 152 -26.21 7.01 -9.93
CA ASN A 152 -26.96 8.26 -9.80
C ASN A 152 -27.87 8.28 -8.57
N ASP A 153 -28.16 7.11 -8.01
CA ASP A 153 -28.95 6.97 -6.79
C ASP A 153 -28.06 7.21 -5.56
N LYS A 154 -28.41 8.24 -4.79
CA LYS A 154 -27.70 8.59 -3.55
C LYS A 154 -27.77 7.50 -2.50
N ALA A 155 -28.84 6.71 -2.47
CA ALA A 155 -28.97 5.60 -1.54
C ALA A 155 -27.94 4.51 -1.84
N ILE A 156 -27.71 4.21 -3.12
CA ILE A 156 -26.64 3.27 -3.53
C ILE A 156 -25.27 3.87 -3.24
N LEU A 157 -25.04 5.14 -3.58
CA LEU A 157 -23.75 5.80 -3.31
C LEU A 157 -23.41 5.82 -1.82
N SER A 158 -24.42 5.94 -0.94
CA SER A 158 -24.19 5.91 0.51
C SER A 158 -23.76 4.55 1.05
N THR A 159 -23.92 3.46 0.28
CA THR A 159 -23.45 2.12 0.64
C THR A 159 -22.05 1.81 0.11
N VAL A 160 -21.50 2.67 -0.71
CA VAL A 160 -20.10 2.54 -1.16
C VAL A 160 -19.17 2.87 0.00
N VAL A 161 -18.38 1.91 0.42
CA VAL A 161 -17.37 2.12 1.46
C VAL A 161 -16.25 2.97 0.87
N THR A 162 -16.12 4.18 1.39
CA THR A 162 -15.02 5.11 1.11
C THR A 162 -14.46 5.60 2.43
N ASN A 163 -13.28 6.17 2.45
CA ASN A 163 -12.80 6.87 3.64
C ASN A 163 -13.64 8.12 3.92
N GLU A 164 -13.50 8.62 5.13
CA GLU A 164 -14.11 9.88 5.54
C GLU A 164 -13.78 11.02 4.56
N LYS A 165 -14.73 11.91 4.45
CA LYS A 165 -14.85 13.02 3.48
C LYS A 165 -13.53 13.64 3.01
N SER A 166 -13.38 13.69 1.67
CA SER A 166 -12.41 14.55 0.97
C SER A 166 -10.93 14.22 1.19
N LYS A 167 -10.60 13.00 1.61
CA LYS A 167 -9.20 12.56 1.61
C LYS A 167 -8.78 12.22 0.17
N ILE A 168 -7.88 13.03 -0.40
CA ILE A 168 -7.28 12.74 -1.70
C ILE A 168 -6.11 11.78 -1.51
N TYR A 169 -6.16 10.64 -2.23
CA TYR A 169 -5.12 9.61 -2.19
C TYR A 169 -4.00 9.97 -3.17
N LYS A 170 -2.96 10.63 -2.69
CA LYS A 170 -1.88 11.16 -3.54
C LYS A 170 -0.50 10.57 -3.28
N SER A 171 -0.40 9.64 -2.34
CA SER A 171 0.88 9.01 -2.03
C SER A 171 1.33 8.12 -3.19
N ARG A 172 2.58 8.32 -3.59
CA ARG A 172 3.37 7.47 -4.47
C ARG A 172 4.40 6.78 -3.60
N TYR A 173 4.77 5.55 -3.91
CA TYR A 173 5.75 4.75 -3.14
C TYR A 173 5.30 4.43 -1.70
N LYS A 174 4.02 4.62 -1.40
CA LYS A 174 3.44 4.33 -0.10
C LYS A 174 1.98 3.92 -0.28
N TRP A 175 1.64 2.75 0.21
CA TRP A 175 0.27 2.28 0.25
C TRP A 175 -0.56 3.05 1.27
N GLU A 176 -1.67 3.60 0.83
CA GLU A 176 -2.69 4.24 1.67
C GLU A 176 -3.87 3.30 1.81
N THR A 177 -4.48 3.26 2.98
CA THR A 177 -5.63 2.39 3.24
C THR A 177 -6.94 3.13 3.02
N ILE A 178 -7.84 2.51 2.28
CA ILE A 178 -9.26 2.84 2.22
C ILE A 178 -9.99 1.81 3.08
N CYS A 179 -10.73 2.28 4.06
CA CYS A 179 -11.29 1.42 5.07
C CYS A 179 -12.66 1.93 5.53
N GLY A 180 -13.54 1.01 5.87
CA GLY A 180 -14.85 1.33 6.43
C GLY A 180 -15.58 0.11 6.95
N VAL A 181 -16.58 0.35 7.78
CA VAL A 181 -17.48 -0.69 8.25
C VAL A 181 -18.71 -0.76 7.36
N TYR A 182 -19.03 -1.95 6.91
CA TYR A 182 -20.23 -2.25 6.14
C TYR A 182 -21.20 -3.10 6.98
N GLN A 183 -22.43 -2.63 7.18
CA GLN A 183 -23.48 -3.44 7.79
C GLN A 183 -24.24 -4.21 6.71
N ALA A 184 -24.23 -5.53 6.79
CA ALA A 184 -24.78 -6.40 5.77
C ALA A 184 -26.32 -6.55 5.83
N ASN A 185 -26.93 -6.66 4.65
CA ASN A 185 -28.35 -7.00 4.50
C ASN A 185 -28.60 -8.51 4.41
N GLY A 186 -27.55 -9.32 4.25
CA GLY A 186 -27.60 -10.78 4.21
C GLY A 186 -27.80 -11.37 2.82
N LYS A 187 -27.61 -10.59 1.77
CA LYS A 187 -27.75 -11.04 0.38
C LYS A 187 -26.50 -10.80 -0.46
N GLU A 188 -25.56 -10.05 0.05
CA GLU A 188 -24.36 -9.63 -0.65
C GLU A 188 -23.44 -10.80 -0.93
N LYS A 189 -22.96 -10.86 -2.19
CA LYS A 189 -22.10 -11.92 -2.72
C LYS A 189 -20.94 -11.41 -3.52
N TYR A 190 -20.92 -10.12 -3.85
CA TYR A 190 -19.92 -9.51 -4.72
C TYR A 190 -19.32 -8.27 -4.11
N ILE A 191 -18.06 -8.05 -4.41
CA ILE A 191 -17.33 -6.81 -4.13
C ILE A 191 -16.90 -6.18 -5.44
N THR A 192 -17.08 -4.87 -5.60
CA THR A 192 -16.61 -4.11 -6.76
C THR A 192 -15.82 -2.90 -6.29
N ILE A 193 -14.59 -2.70 -6.82
CA ILE A 193 -13.67 -1.63 -6.43
C ILE A 193 -13.51 -0.66 -7.59
N GLY A 194 -13.59 0.64 -7.32
CA GLY A 194 -13.40 1.68 -8.32
C GLY A 194 -13.97 3.03 -7.91
N ASN A 195 -14.14 3.94 -8.87
CA ASN A 195 -14.81 5.22 -8.66
C ASN A 195 -16.20 5.20 -9.32
N PHE A 196 -17.25 5.28 -8.50
CA PHE A 196 -18.66 5.21 -8.91
C PHE A 196 -19.35 6.59 -8.99
N PHE A 197 -18.60 7.65 -8.73
CA PHE A 197 -19.09 9.02 -8.74
C PHE A 197 -18.88 9.69 -10.09
N ASN A 198 -19.70 10.69 -10.44
CA ASN A 198 -19.42 11.50 -11.61
C ASN A 198 -18.10 12.27 -11.44
N ASN A 199 -17.44 12.61 -12.55
CA ASN A 199 -16.22 13.43 -12.50
C ASN A 199 -16.45 14.81 -11.84
N LYS A 200 -17.65 15.40 -11.98
CA LYS A 200 -18.01 16.67 -11.34
C LYS A 200 -18.15 16.55 -9.81
N ASP A 201 -18.42 15.35 -9.33
CA ASP A 201 -18.64 15.04 -7.91
C ASP A 201 -17.39 14.36 -7.30
N THR A 202 -16.31 14.23 -8.09
CA THR A 202 -15.01 13.70 -7.68
C THR A 202 -14.05 14.87 -7.44
N GLU A 203 -13.60 15.02 -6.20
CA GLU A 203 -12.55 16.00 -5.88
C GLU A 203 -11.20 15.48 -6.37
N TYR A 204 -10.37 16.38 -6.90
CA TYR A 204 -9.05 15.99 -7.37
C TYR A 204 -8.00 17.05 -7.07
N GLU A 205 -6.77 16.59 -6.91
CA GLU A 205 -5.57 17.42 -6.85
C GLU A 205 -4.74 17.20 -8.11
N LYS A 206 -4.26 18.28 -8.70
CA LYS A 206 -3.34 18.22 -9.84
C LYS A 206 -1.91 18.19 -9.32
N LEU A 207 -1.19 17.13 -9.67
CA LEU A 207 0.14 16.89 -9.17
C LEU A 207 1.21 17.26 -10.20
N ILE A 208 2.37 17.65 -9.68
CA ILE A 208 3.58 17.80 -10.47
C ILE A 208 4.14 16.39 -10.76
N LYS A 209 4.70 16.21 -11.95
CA LYS A 209 5.36 14.95 -12.30
C LYS A 209 6.52 14.68 -11.33
N SER A 210 6.63 13.43 -10.89
CA SER A 210 7.84 12.99 -10.19
C SER A 210 9.03 12.97 -11.15
N ASP A 211 10.17 13.51 -10.72
CA ASP A 211 11.42 13.42 -11.47
C ASP A 211 12.04 12.02 -11.41
N ASP A 212 11.60 11.21 -10.45
CA ASP A 212 12.14 9.89 -10.16
C ASP A 212 11.73 8.83 -11.18
N PHE A 213 10.69 9.10 -12.00
CA PHE A 213 10.23 8.16 -13.00
C PHE A 213 10.20 8.79 -14.42
N PRO A 214 10.85 8.15 -15.41
CA PRO A 214 10.85 8.63 -16.78
C PRO A 214 9.46 8.47 -17.42
N GLY A 215 9.15 9.30 -18.40
CA GLY A 215 7.90 9.20 -19.16
C GLY A 215 7.08 10.48 -19.17
N ILE A 216 5.98 10.47 -19.91
CA ILE A 216 5.06 11.60 -20.05
C ILE A 216 3.94 11.44 -19.03
N GLN A 217 3.69 12.48 -18.25
CA GLN A 217 2.62 12.50 -17.28
C GLN A 217 1.25 12.37 -17.99
N LEU A 218 0.45 11.41 -17.53
CA LEU A 218 -0.86 11.09 -18.09
C LEU A 218 -1.94 11.96 -17.43
N PRO A 219 -2.90 12.52 -18.18
CA PRO A 219 -3.97 13.36 -17.63
C PRO A 219 -5.05 12.52 -16.92
N GLU A 220 -4.64 11.66 -16.02
CA GLU A 220 -5.40 10.59 -15.39
C GLU A 220 -5.04 10.45 -13.91
N ALA A 221 -5.91 9.78 -13.14
CA ALA A 221 -5.59 9.18 -11.85
C ALA A 221 -5.66 7.66 -12.00
N TYR A 222 -4.50 7.03 -11.97
CA TYR A 222 -4.32 5.58 -12.05
C TYR A 222 -3.76 5.07 -10.72
N TYR A 223 -4.43 4.08 -10.13
CA TYR A 223 -4.05 3.52 -8.84
C TYR A 223 -3.73 2.05 -8.94
N TYR A 224 -2.70 1.65 -8.21
CA TYR A 224 -2.45 0.28 -7.84
C TYR A 224 -3.34 -0.11 -6.66
N ILE A 225 -3.81 -1.35 -6.65
CA ILE A 225 -4.68 -1.93 -5.62
C ILE A 225 -4.06 -3.23 -5.16
N ASP A 226 -3.97 -3.42 -3.85
CA ASP A 226 -3.44 -4.64 -3.26
C ASP A 226 -4.07 -4.91 -1.89
N ASN A 227 -3.90 -6.13 -1.38
CA ASN A 227 -4.33 -6.60 -0.07
C ASN A 227 -5.76 -6.16 0.26
N VAL A 228 -6.73 -6.80 -0.41
CA VAL A 228 -8.17 -6.53 -0.27
C VAL A 228 -8.76 -7.40 0.82
N GLU A 229 -9.36 -6.79 1.84
CA GLU A 229 -9.91 -7.52 2.97
C GLU A 229 -11.40 -7.19 3.19
N LEU A 230 -12.15 -8.22 3.52
CA LEU A 230 -13.53 -8.14 3.99
C LEU A 230 -13.71 -9.15 5.13
N VAL A 231 -13.69 -8.67 6.37
CA VAL A 231 -13.64 -9.50 7.56
C VAL A 231 -14.83 -9.19 8.48
N LEU A 232 -15.47 -10.23 9.03
CA LEU A 232 -16.50 -10.07 10.05
C LEU A 232 -15.89 -9.43 11.31
N VAL A 233 -16.55 -8.41 11.84
CA VAL A 233 -16.18 -7.77 13.10
C VAL A 233 -17.34 -7.78 14.08
N GLU A 234 -17.10 -8.21 15.31
CA GLU A 234 -18.12 -8.18 16.37
C GLU A 234 -18.42 -6.75 16.82
N ASP A 235 -17.39 -5.93 16.88
CA ASP A 235 -17.47 -4.50 17.22
C ASP A 235 -16.95 -3.67 16.05
N PRO A 236 -17.74 -2.72 15.50
CA PRO A 236 -17.28 -1.78 14.47
C PRO A 236 -15.99 -1.02 14.84
N ASP A 237 -15.75 -0.80 16.14
CA ASP A 237 -14.54 -0.13 16.62
C ASP A 237 -13.27 -0.99 16.48
N LEU A 238 -13.41 -2.29 16.22
CA LEU A 238 -12.30 -3.20 15.93
C LEU A 238 -11.82 -3.10 14.47
N CYS A 239 -12.61 -2.51 13.59
CA CYS A 239 -12.16 -2.23 12.23
C CYS A 239 -11.03 -1.19 12.26
N ASP A 240 -9.90 -1.52 11.61
CA ASP A 240 -8.66 -0.73 11.68
C ASP A 240 -8.78 0.71 11.17
N CYS A 241 -9.88 1.03 10.48
CA CYS A 241 -10.20 2.39 10.05
C CYS A 241 -10.13 3.41 11.18
N ASN A 242 -10.52 3.01 12.38
CA ASN A 242 -10.57 3.89 13.54
C ASN A 242 -9.28 3.87 14.37
N LYS A 243 -8.39 2.87 14.15
CA LYS A 243 -7.13 2.79 14.92
C LYS A 243 -6.18 3.94 14.61
N GLY A 244 -6.21 4.48 13.40
CA GLY A 244 -5.45 5.68 13.03
C GLY A 244 -5.99 6.99 13.60
N GLN A 245 -7.27 7.03 14.02
CA GLN A 245 -7.90 8.25 14.55
C GLN A 245 -8.06 8.24 16.08
N LYS A 246 -8.28 7.08 16.71
CA LYS A 246 -8.42 6.96 18.17
C LYS A 246 -7.10 6.79 18.93
N LYS A 247 -6.05 6.46 18.25
CA LYS A 247 -4.67 6.67 18.67
C LYS A 247 -4.03 7.61 17.64
N LYS A 248 -4.34 8.93 17.78
CA LYS A 248 -3.23 9.67 18.37
C LYS A 248 -2.92 8.95 19.70
N ARG A 249 -2.22 7.82 19.63
CA ARG A 249 -1.12 7.69 20.56
C ARG A 249 -0.53 9.08 20.45
N GLU A 250 -0.53 9.80 21.59
CA GLU A 250 0.53 10.75 21.71
C GLU A 250 1.66 9.97 21.08
N SER A 251 1.82 10.15 19.76
CA SER A 251 3.09 9.92 19.16
C SER A 251 3.84 10.74 20.15
N ILE A 252 4.60 10.06 20.98
CA ILE A 252 5.74 10.73 21.53
C ILE A 252 6.30 11.23 20.23
N VAL A 253 5.90 12.46 19.89
CA VAL A 253 6.50 13.24 18.82
C VAL A 253 7.85 13.41 19.43
N TYR A 254 8.68 12.40 19.16
CA TYR A 254 10.08 12.63 19.20
C TYR A 254 10.24 13.72 18.15
N HIS A 255 10.06 14.97 18.57
CA HIS A 255 10.73 16.09 17.96
C HIS A 255 12.21 15.75 18.11
N PHE A 256 12.69 14.91 17.22
CA PHE A 256 14.09 14.69 17.00
C PHE A 256 14.66 15.83 16.16
N ASP A 257 14.42 17.06 16.58
CA ASP A 257 15.48 18.05 16.50
C ASP A 257 16.54 17.54 17.48
N VAL A 258 17.38 16.64 16.96
CA VAL A 258 18.54 16.17 17.72
C VAL A 258 19.41 17.41 17.90
N GLN A 259 19.29 18.05 19.05
CA GLN A 259 20.21 19.12 19.44
C GLN A 259 21.58 18.46 19.64
N VAL A 260 22.33 18.39 18.57
CA VAL A 260 23.70 17.87 18.60
C VAL A 260 24.59 18.99 19.16
N ASP A 261 25.23 18.74 20.29
CA ASP A 261 26.23 19.65 20.81
C ASP A 261 27.31 19.94 19.74
N GLU A 262 27.45 21.20 19.35
CA GLU A 262 28.39 21.60 18.31
C GLU A 262 29.86 21.25 18.63
N LYS A 263 30.17 20.99 19.90
CA LYS A 263 31.52 20.63 20.37
C LYS A 263 31.84 19.14 20.22
N LEU A 264 30.84 18.31 19.88
CA LEU A 264 31.10 16.89 19.67
C LEU A 264 32.00 16.64 18.45
N PRO A 265 32.88 15.66 18.51
CA PRO A 265 33.58 15.14 17.32
C PRO A 265 32.59 14.74 16.20
N ILE A 266 32.99 14.93 14.95
CA ILE A 266 32.09 14.74 13.80
C ILE A 266 31.51 13.33 13.74
N ASP A 267 32.31 12.31 14.03
CA ASP A 267 31.89 10.90 14.08
C ASP A 267 30.77 10.66 15.12
N LEU A 268 30.86 11.33 16.28
CA LEU A 268 29.85 11.26 17.31
C LEU A 268 28.59 12.07 16.95
N LYS A 269 28.78 13.20 16.22
CA LYS A 269 27.64 13.96 15.68
C LYS A 269 26.84 13.10 14.68
N LEU A 270 27.50 12.48 13.72
CA LEU A 270 26.87 11.64 12.70
C LEU A 270 26.09 10.46 13.31
N LYS A 271 26.61 9.84 14.37
CA LYS A 271 25.92 8.77 15.09
C LYS A 271 24.64 9.19 15.81
N LYS A 272 24.44 10.49 16.01
CA LYS A 272 23.18 11.00 16.61
C LYS A 272 22.04 11.11 15.61
N TYR A 273 22.35 11.18 14.32
CA TYR A 273 21.33 11.28 13.29
C TYR A 273 20.86 9.89 12.88
N SER A 274 19.68 9.52 13.36
CA SER A 274 19.00 8.29 12.98
C SER A 274 17.75 8.62 12.16
N VAL A 275 17.42 7.75 11.21
CA VAL A 275 16.17 7.78 10.44
C VAL A 275 15.38 6.56 10.86
N TYR A 276 14.16 6.78 11.34
CA TYR A 276 13.25 5.70 11.70
C TYR A 276 12.23 5.51 10.58
N PHE A 277 11.80 4.29 10.41
CA PHE A 277 10.87 3.89 9.39
C PHE A 277 9.61 3.32 10.04
N ASP A 278 8.47 3.47 9.39
CA ASP A 278 7.28 2.71 9.75
C ASP A 278 7.54 1.21 9.63
N VAL A 279 6.76 0.42 10.35
CA VAL A 279 6.86 -1.06 10.31
C VAL A 279 6.75 -1.51 8.86
N GLU A 280 7.63 -2.41 8.44
CA GLU A 280 7.73 -2.95 7.08
C GLU A 280 7.95 -1.90 5.97
N SER A 281 8.25 -0.65 6.32
CA SER A 281 8.53 0.44 5.39
C SER A 281 10.02 0.71 5.25
N TYR A 282 10.43 1.15 4.07
CA TYR A 282 11.76 1.67 3.76
C TYR A 282 11.71 3.08 3.14
N SER A 283 10.53 3.71 3.10
CA SER A 283 10.38 5.10 2.64
C SER A 283 10.83 6.06 3.73
N VAL A 284 11.72 7.00 3.40
CA VAL A 284 12.13 8.07 4.32
C VAL A 284 10.95 9.01 4.53
N ASP A 285 10.55 9.19 5.79
CA ASP A 285 9.50 10.14 6.14
C ASP A 285 10.07 11.58 6.11
N PRO A 286 9.38 12.56 5.51
CA PRO A 286 9.80 13.97 5.47
C PRO A 286 10.10 14.59 6.83
N MET A 287 9.60 14.03 7.92
CA MET A 287 9.96 14.50 9.28
C MET A 287 11.46 14.38 9.57
N PHE A 288 12.19 13.51 8.84
CA PHE A 288 13.64 13.35 9.01
C PHE A 288 14.46 14.22 8.06
N ASP A 289 13.83 15.05 7.22
CA ASP A 289 14.54 15.92 6.27
C ASP A 289 15.55 16.83 6.96
N ASN A 290 15.22 17.39 8.12
CA ASN A 290 16.14 18.22 8.89
C ASN A 290 17.38 17.44 9.36
N ASN A 291 17.21 16.21 9.84
CA ASN A 291 18.32 15.36 10.25
C ASN A 291 19.23 15.04 9.06
N LEU A 292 18.63 14.68 7.93
CA LEU A 292 19.35 14.36 6.72
C LEU A 292 20.05 15.57 6.11
N ASN A 293 19.44 16.76 6.15
CA ASN A 293 20.07 17.99 5.72
C ASN A 293 21.29 18.33 6.59
N ASN A 294 21.22 18.14 7.91
CA ASN A 294 22.38 18.30 8.79
C ASN A 294 23.51 17.34 8.44
N VAL A 295 23.20 16.07 8.11
CA VAL A 295 24.20 15.11 7.61
C VAL A 295 24.81 15.57 6.29
N ILE A 296 23.99 16.08 5.36
CA ILE A 296 24.43 16.63 4.08
C ILE A 296 25.39 17.79 4.29
N ASP A 297 25.07 18.73 5.18
CA ASP A 297 25.91 19.87 5.48
C ASP A 297 27.25 19.47 6.10
N ILE A 298 27.25 18.49 7.00
CA ILE A 298 28.50 17.93 7.55
C ILE A 298 29.34 17.32 6.43
N LEU A 299 28.74 16.53 5.53
CA LEU A 299 29.47 15.89 4.45
C LEU A 299 29.96 16.89 3.40
N LYS A 300 29.23 17.94 3.09
CA LYS A 300 29.65 19.02 2.16
C LYS A 300 30.78 19.84 2.72
N ASN A 301 30.80 20.06 4.04
CA ASN A 301 31.87 20.83 4.70
C ASN A 301 33.13 19.98 5.00
N ASN A 302 33.08 18.66 4.82
CA ASN A 302 34.19 17.74 5.11
C ASN A 302 34.31 16.73 3.97
N LEU A 303 35.02 17.12 2.90
CA LEU A 303 35.07 16.38 1.64
C LEU A 303 35.72 14.98 1.75
N ASP A 304 36.61 14.79 2.71
CA ASP A 304 37.32 13.51 2.93
C ASP A 304 36.51 12.49 3.76
N LEU A 305 35.40 12.91 4.35
CA LEU A 305 34.57 12.00 5.13
C LEU A 305 33.83 11.01 4.26
N LYS A 306 33.85 9.75 4.70
CA LYS A 306 33.01 8.68 4.17
C LYS A 306 31.96 8.32 5.21
N LEU A 307 30.74 8.06 4.77
CA LEU A 307 29.59 7.70 5.58
C LEU A 307 29.24 6.21 5.36
N GLN A 308 29.07 5.47 6.44
CA GLN A 308 28.45 4.16 6.42
C GLN A 308 27.03 4.27 6.97
N LEU A 309 26.07 3.78 6.22
CA LEU A 309 24.66 3.71 6.58
C LEU A 309 24.34 2.27 6.99
N ASN A 310 23.93 2.09 8.22
CA ASN A 310 23.53 0.80 8.75
C ASN A 310 22.01 0.69 8.75
N GLY A 311 21.48 -0.28 8.02
CA GLY A 311 20.05 -0.57 7.99
C GLY A 311 19.70 -1.63 9.05
N HIS A 312 18.62 -1.39 9.77
CA HIS A 312 18.14 -2.29 10.83
C HIS A 312 16.67 -2.63 10.63
N ILE A 313 16.28 -3.78 11.19
CA ILE A 313 14.90 -4.19 11.39
C ILE A 313 14.64 -4.34 12.88
N ASP A 314 13.39 -4.25 13.30
CA ASP A 314 13.01 -4.49 14.68
C ASP A 314 12.69 -5.97 14.96
N ASN A 315 12.38 -6.28 16.23
CA ASN A 315 12.07 -7.64 16.63
C ASN A 315 10.74 -8.18 16.08
N LEU A 316 9.78 -7.30 15.77
CA LEU A 316 8.49 -7.69 15.18
C LEU A 316 8.71 -8.04 13.71
N GLU A 317 9.50 -7.24 12.99
CA GLU A 317 9.88 -7.52 11.60
C GLU A 317 10.72 -8.80 11.49
N LYS A 318 11.60 -9.05 12.46
CA LYS A 318 12.34 -10.34 12.56
C LYS A 318 11.39 -11.52 12.76
N GLN A 319 10.35 -11.36 13.58
CA GLN A 319 9.33 -12.39 13.77
C GLN A 319 8.55 -12.61 12.47
N ALA A 320 8.12 -11.56 11.78
CA ALA A 320 7.45 -11.64 10.49
C ALA A 320 8.30 -12.37 9.42
N ILE A 321 9.62 -12.11 9.38
CA ILE A 321 10.55 -12.85 8.51
C ILE A 321 10.59 -14.36 8.85
N ASN A 322 10.52 -14.70 10.13
CA ASN A 322 10.53 -16.11 10.55
C ASN A 322 9.20 -16.81 10.21
N GLU A 323 8.09 -16.08 10.25
CA GLU A 323 6.75 -16.57 9.90
C GLU A 323 6.59 -16.71 8.38
N ASP A 324 7.18 -15.79 7.60
CA ASP A 324 7.23 -15.86 6.12
C ASP A 324 8.67 -15.78 5.60
N PRO A 325 9.42 -16.91 5.61
CA PRO A 325 10.81 -16.94 5.18
C PRO A 325 11.03 -16.68 3.68
N GLU A 326 9.99 -16.73 2.87
CA GLU A 326 10.08 -16.49 1.42
C GLU A 326 9.86 -15.01 1.06
N ASN A 327 9.43 -14.17 2.01
CA ASN A 327 9.25 -12.75 1.81
C ASN A 327 10.59 -12.03 1.60
N LYS A 328 10.94 -11.82 0.34
CA LYS A 328 12.20 -11.19 -0.07
C LYS A 328 12.32 -9.73 0.36
N ILE A 329 11.18 -9.04 0.54
CA ILE A 329 11.16 -7.63 0.96
C ILE A 329 11.56 -7.54 2.42
N LEU A 330 10.88 -8.27 3.29
CA LEU A 330 11.18 -8.28 4.72
C LEU A 330 12.61 -8.74 4.99
N LYS A 331 13.07 -9.79 4.31
CA LYS A 331 14.47 -10.27 4.41
C LYS A 331 15.53 -9.23 4.08
N ASN A 332 15.22 -8.29 3.20
CA ASN A 332 16.15 -7.26 2.76
C ASN A 332 15.78 -5.86 3.26
N LEU A 333 14.87 -5.77 4.22
CA LEU A 333 14.29 -4.49 4.64
C LEU A 333 15.35 -3.52 5.18
N GLY A 334 16.32 -3.98 5.96
CA GLY A 334 17.44 -3.16 6.42
C GLY A 334 18.28 -2.62 5.26
N ASN A 335 18.52 -3.44 4.24
CA ASN A 335 19.21 -3.00 3.04
C ASN A 335 18.42 -1.96 2.25
N TYR A 336 17.11 -2.13 2.11
CA TYR A 336 16.25 -1.15 1.45
C TYR A 336 16.22 0.18 2.21
N ARG A 337 16.17 0.16 3.55
CA ARG A 337 16.21 1.35 4.41
C ARG A 337 17.50 2.14 4.23
N SER A 338 18.64 1.48 4.36
CA SER A 338 19.96 2.11 4.15
C SER A 338 20.11 2.65 2.73
N LYS A 339 19.59 1.94 1.72
CA LYS A 339 19.58 2.38 0.33
C LYS A 339 18.71 3.61 0.12
N SER A 340 17.52 3.68 0.71
CA SER A 340 16.63 4.84 0.59
C SER A 340 17.26 6.11 1.16
N VAL A 341 17.96 5.99 2.31
CA VAL A 341 18.73 7.12 2.86
C VAL A 341 19.90 7.49 1.94
N LYS A 342 20.61 6.50 1.40
CA LYS A 342 21.67 6.74 0.41
C LYS A 342 21.15 7.51 -0.80
N ASP A 343 20.03 7.09 -1.37
CA ASP A 343 19.43 7.71 -2.55
C ASP A 343 19.04 9.18 -2.25
N PHE A 344 18.52 9.45 -1.05
CA PHE A 344 18.27 10.83 -0.60
C PHE A 344 19.54 11.68 -0.57
N LEU A 345 20.66 11.15 -0.03
CA LEU A 345 21.94 11.85 0.04
C LEU A 345 22.53 12.09 -1.35
N LEU A 346 22.45 11.10 -2.25
CA LEU A 346 22.91 11.23 -3.64
C LEU A 346 22.14 12.31 -4.39
N LYS A 347 20.80 12.36 -4.24
CA LYS A 347 19.93 13.38 -4.82
C LYS A 347 20.30 14.79 -4.35
N ASN A 348 20.84 14.93 -3.13
CA ASN A 348 21.30 16.20 -2.56
C ASN A 348 22.79 16.49 -2.80
N GLY A 349 23.41 15.76 -3.73
CA GLY A 349 24.75 16.09 -4.25
C GLY A 349 25.93 15.47 -3.50
N ILE A 350 25.70 14.47 -2.64
CA ILE A 350 26.77 13.67 -2.05
C ILE A 350 27.19 12.57 -3.03
N SER A 351 28.51 12.42 -3.26
CA SER A 351 29.02 11.45 -4.22
C SER A 351 28.90 10.00 -3.72
N SER A 352 28.58 9.08 -4.62
CA SER A 352 28.30 7.67 -4.31
C SER A 352 29.50 6.91 -3.72
N ASP A 353 30.72 7.27 -4.08
CA ASP A 353 31.97 6.71 -3.56
C ASP A 353 32.24 7.05 -2.08
N ARG A 354 31.48 8.01 -1.55
CA ARG A 354 31.54 8.44 -0.15
C ARG A 354 30.56 7.75 0.75
N ILE A 355 29.60 6.96 0.18
CA ILE A 355 28.52 6.36 0.95
C ILE A 355 28.51 4.85 0.75
N THR A 356 28.68 4.11 1.85
CA THR A 356 28.52 2.65 1.89
C THR A 356 27.24 2.30 2.68
N THR A 357 26.64 1.16 2.36
CA THR A 357 25.45 0.66 3.05
C THR A 357 25.74 -0.72 3.61
N GLU A 358 25.21 -1.03 4.78
CA GLU A 358 25.29 -2.34 5.42
C GLU A 358 23.92 -2.69 6.02
N ASP A 359 23.54 -3.95 5.90
CA ASP A 359 22.33 -4.50 6.54
C ASP A 359 22.76 -5.24 7.80
N LEU A 360 22.37 -4.73 8.97
CA LEU A 360 22.70 -5.33 10.27
C LEU A 360 21.54 -6.16 10.85
N GLY A 361 20.44 -6.28 10.12
CA GLY A 361 19.28 -7.01 10.57
C GLY A 361 18.74 -6.46 11.90
N SER A 362 18.41 -7.39 12.82
CA SER A 362 17.90 -7.06 14.16
C SER A 362 18.99 -7.12 15.25
N ASP A 363 20.25 -7.25 14.87
CA ASP A 363 21.35 -7.44 15.83
C ASP A 363 21.86 -6.07 16.33
N GLN A 364 21.16 -5.56 17.38
CA GLN A 364 21.68 -4.56 18.34
C GLN A 364 21.12 -4.83 19.71
#